data_fbf1768db980056511fcaddd3d989c19
#
_entry.id   fbf1768db980056511fcaddd3d989c19
#
_cell.length_a   1.000
_cell.length_b   1.000
_cell.length_c   1.000
_cell.angle_alpha   90.00
_cell.angle_beta   90.00
_cell.angle_gamma   90.00
#
_symmetry.space_group_name_H-M   'P 1'
#
loop_
_entity.id
_entity.type
_entity.pdbx_description
1 polymer ?
#
loop_
_entity_poly.entity_id
_entity_poly.type
_entity_poly.pdbx_seq_one_letter_code
_entity_poly.pdbx_strand_id
1 'polypeptide(L)'
;MMLNLIGQDFGDNLVNRVCEQQLTDRVRNPHDRQRLPLRARLGVQNAKVLSIIELMEGNLAEPLSLLEIAEGAGLSRRQIERLFRQEMGRSPARYYLEIRLDRARHLLVQSSMPVVEVAVACGFVSASHFSKCYRELYQRSPQQERADRKMTMATARQQAVAA
;
A
#
# COMPACT_ATOMS: atom_id res chain seq x y z
N MET A 1 -18.27 14.06 -10.08
CA MET A 1 -19.70 13.72 -9.96
C MET A 1 -20.36 13.43 -11.31
N MET A 2 -20.11 14.21 -12.34
CA MET A 2 -20.74 14.03 -13.68
C MET A 2 -20.38 12.72 -14.40
N LEU A 3 -19.13 12.26 -14.34
CA LEU A 3 -18.68 11.04 -15.01
C LEU A 3 -19.30 9.74 -14.46
N ASN A 4 -19.71 9.72 -13.18
CA ASN A 4 -20.40 8.55 -12.60
C ASN A 4 -21.86 8.40 -13.09
N LEU A 5 -22.53 9.51 -13.44
CA LEU A 5 -23.88 9.47 -13.99
C LEU A 5 -23.89 8.92 -15.43
N ILE A 6 -22.87 9.27 -16.22
CA ILE A 6 -22.75 8.83 -17.62
C ILE A 6 -22.50 7.32 -17.71
N GLY A 7 -21.77 6.73 -16.75
CA GLY A 7 -21.51 5.28 -16.72
C GLY A 7 -22.75 4.42 -16.45
N GLN A 8 -23.73 4.94 -15.71
CA GLN A 8 -24.99 4.23 -15.41
C GLN A 8 -25.95 4.20 -16.60
N ASP A 9 -25.96 5.26 -17.44
CA ASP A 9 -26.92 5.39 -18.53
C ASP A 9 -26.40 4.90 -19.90
N PHE A 10 -25.09 4.91 -20.13
CA PHE A 10 -24.48 4.70 -21.47
C PHE A 10 -23.39 3.63 -21.55
N GLY A 11 -23.08 2.94 -20.45
CA GLY A 11 -22.08 1.86 -20.37
C GLY A 11 -20.62 2.33 -20.32
N ASP A 12 -19.77 1.46 -19.76
CA ASP A 12 -18.35 1.74 -19.45
C ASP A 12 -17.49 2.15 -20.66
N ASN A 13 -17.86 1.74 -21.87
CA ASN A 13 -17.15 2.09 -23.10
C ASN A 13 -17.20 3.60 -23.44
N LEU A 14 -18.31 4.26 -23.12
CA LEU A 14 -18.44 5.71 -23.38
C LEU A 14 -17.65 6.51 -22.35
N VAL A 15 -17.65 6.08 -21.10
CA VAL A 15 -16.88 6.70 -20.02
C VAL A 15 -15.38 6.64 -20.32
N ASN A 16 -14.88 5.49 -20.80
CA ASN A 16 -13.48 5.35 -21.18
C ASN A 16 -13.09 6.26 -22.35
N ARG A 17 -13.95 6.37 -23.39
CA ARG A 17 -13.71 7.27 -24.53
C ARG A 17 -13.73 8.75 -24.13
N VAL A 18 -14.61 9.14 -23.21
CA VAL A 18 -14.65 10.53 -22.69
C VAL A 18 -13.42 10.82 -21.83
N CYS A 19 -12.92 9.84 -21.05
CA CYS A 19 -11.68 9.97 -20.29
C CYS A 19 -10.45 10.08 -21.19
N GLU A 20 -10.38 9.33 -22.29
CA GLU A 20 -9.32 9.44 -23.30
C GLU A 20 -9.30 10.79 -24.02
N GLN A 21 -10.48 11.34 -24.34
CA GLN A 21 -10.59 12.66 -25.00
C GLN A 21 -10.26 13.83 -24.06
N GLN A 22 -10.40 13.66 -22.75
CA GLN A 22 -10.16 14.72 -21.75
C GLN A 22 -8.80 14.62 -21.05
N LEU A 23 -7.87 13.77 -21.54
CA LEU A 23 -6.54 13.56 -20.90
C LEU A 23 -6.63 13.16 -19.40
N THR A 24 -7.73 12.57 -18.98
CA THR A 24 -7.89 12.05 -17.64
C THR A 24 -7.65 10.54 -17.65
N ASP A 25 -6.45 10.12 -17.33
CA ASP A 25 -5.96 8.74 -17.45
C ASP A 25 -6.72 7.68 -16.64
N ARG A 26 -7.71 8.03 -15.79
CA ARG A 26 -8.60 7.09 -15.07
C ARG A 26 -9.77 7.78 -14.42
N VAL A 27 -10.97 7.17 -14.45
CA VAL A 27 -12.04 7.45 -13.48
C VAL A 27 -11.52 7.12 -12.09
N ARG A 28 -11.22 8.14 -11.28
CA ARG A 28 -10.75 7.97 -9.90
C ARG A 28 -11.86 7.33 -9.08
N ASN A 29 -11.60 6.14 -8.54
CA ASN A 29 -12.47 5.53 -7.54
C ASN A 29 -12.65 6.50 -6.37
N PRO A 30 -13.88 6.67 -5.81
CA PRO A 30 -14.11 7.51 -4.63
C PRO A 30 -13.29 7.14 -3.40
N HIS A 31 -12.72 5.94 -3.40
CA HIS A 31 -11.82 5.43 -2.37
C HIS A 31 -10.32 5.65 -2.65
N ASP A 32 -9.96 6.17 -3.84
CA ASP A 32 -8.60 6.66 -4.07
C ASP A 32 -8.43 7.94 -3.26
N ARG A 33 -8.02 7.79 -1.99
CA ARG A 33 -7.51 8.90 -1.21
C ARG A 33 -6.48 9.60 -2.07
N GLN A 34 -6.58 10.91 -2.25
CA GLN A 34 -5.53 11.73 -2.85
C GLN A 34 -4.25 11.47 -2.05
N ARG A 35 -3.42 10.54 -2.51
CA ARG A 35 -2.12 10.32 -1.93
C ARG A 35 -1.32 11.59 -2.23
N LEU A 36 -0.91 12.27 -1.19
CA LEU A 36 0.07 13.35 -1.32
C LEU A 36 1.22 12.83 -2.19
N PRO A 37 1.77 13.66 -3.09
CA PRO A 37 2.94 13.29 -3.86
C PRO A 37 3.99 12.66 -2.94
N LEU A 38 4.66 11.61 -3.39
CA LEU A 38 5.60 10.84 -2.57
C LEU A 38 6.64 11.73 -1.87
N ARG A 39 7.08 12.78 -2.56
CA ARG A 39 7.98 13.81 -2.02
C ARG A 39 7.42 14.49 -0.77
N ALA A 40 6.16 14.91 -0.81
CA ALA A 40 5.52 15.60 0.33
C ALA A 40 5.25 14.64 1.49
N ARG A 41 4.97 13.35 1.19
CA ARG A 41 4.72 12.32 2.20
C ARG A 41 6.00 11.90 2.95
N LEU A 42 7.12 11.80 2.25
CA LEU A 42 8.37 11.28 2.80
C LEU A 42 9.41 12.35 3.14
N GLY A 43 9.22 13.58 2.68
CA GLY A 43 10.22 14.66 2.84
C GLY A 43 11.51 14.43 2.03
N VAL A 44 11.55 13.39 1.16
CA VAL A 44 12.72 13.03 0.35
C VAL A 44 12.71 13.80 -0.95
N GLN A 45 13.85 14.45 -1.26
CA GLN A 45 14.02 15.24 -2.48
C GLN A 45 14.75 14.46 -3.59
N ASN A 46 15.43 13.37 -3.26
CA ASN A 46 16.22 12.58 -4.20
C ASN A 46 15.31 11.80 -5.15
N ALA A 47 15.29 12.22 -6.42
CA ALA A 47 14.43 11.61 -7.45
C ALA A 47 14.70 10.10 -7.65
N LYS A 48 15.95 9.64 -7.49
CA LYS A 48 16.29 8.22 -7.60
C LYS A 48 15.72 7.40 -6.44
N VAL A 49 15.73 7.93 -5.22
CA VAL A 49 15.11 7.26 -4.07
C VAL A 49 13.60 7.20 -4.25
N LEU A 50 12.97 8.27 -4.75
CA LEU A 50 11.55 8.30 -5.03
C LEU A 50 11.13 7.24 -6.08
N SER A 51 11.88 7.14 -7.20
CA SER A 51 11.58 6.13 -8.22
C SER A 51 11.75 4.69 -7.71
N ILE A 52 12.74 4.44 -6.84
CA ILE A 52 12.90 3.13 -6.18
C ILE A 52 11.70 2.83 -5.27
N ILE A 53 11.23 3.80 -4.51
CA ILE A 53 10.07 3.64 -3.64
C ILE A 53 8.81 3.38 -4.46
N GLU A 54 8.62 4.07 -5.59
CA GLU A 54 7.51 3.80 -6.51
C GLU A 54 7.55 2.36 -7.06
N LEU A 55 8.73 1.86 -7.44
CA LEU A 55 8.90 0.45 -7.83
C LEU A 55 8.52 -0.51 -6.70
N MET A 56 8.93 -0.24 -5.47
CA MET A 56 8.58 -1.06 -4.31
C MET A 56 7.09 -1.01 -4.01
N GLU A 57 6.46 0.16 -4.04
CA GLU A 57 5.01 0.33 -3.78
C GLU A 57 4.15 -0.33 -4.87
N GLY A 58 4.62 -0.34 -6.11
CA GLY A 58 3.96 -1.03 -7.22
C GLY A 58 4.02 -2.56 -7.13
N ASN A 59 4.95 -3.13 -6.34
CA ASN A 59 5.24 -4.57 -6.28
C ASN A 59 5.16 -5.12 -4.84
N LEU A 60 4.07 -4.84 -4.12
CA LEU A 60 3.91 -5.30 -2.74
C LEU A 60 3.47 -6.76 -2.61
N ALA A 61 2.69 -7.27 -3.59
CA ALA A 61 2.22 -8.65 -3.61
C ALA A 61 3.32 -9.62 -4.10
N GLU A 62 4.09 -9.19 -5.08
CA GLU A 62 5.24 -9.93 -5.63
C GLU A 62 6.50 -9.09 -5.46
N PRO A 63 7.15 -9.15 -4.28
CA PRO A 63 8.24 -8.25 -3.96
C PRO A 63 9.46 -8.49 -4.85
N LEU A 64 9.93 -7.42 -5.47
CA LEU A 64 11.16 -7.42 -6.24
C LEU A 64 12.38 -7.65 -5.34
N SER A 65 13.35 -8.40 -5.83
CA SER A 65 14.65 -8.50 -5.22
C SER A 65 15.41 -7.17 -5.30
N LEU A 66 16.41 -6.98 -4.46
CA LEU A 66 17.26 -5.78 -4.54
C LEU A 66 18.02 -5.68 -5.87
N LEU A 67 18.26 -6.80 -6.55
CA LEU A 67 18.87 -6.82 -7.88
C LEU A 67 17.92 -6.26 -8.93
N GLU A 68 16.68 -6.74 -8.98
CA GLU A 68 15.66 -6.25 -9.92
C GLU A 68 15.35 -4.76 -9.70
N ILE A 69 15.32 -4.31 -8.45
CA ILE A 69 15.18 -2.88 -8.12
C ILE A 69 16.39 -2.09 -8.62
N ALA A 70 17.59 -2.63 -8.49
CA ALA A 70 18.81 -1.98 -8.94
C ALA A 70 18.85 -1.84 -10.47
N GLU A 71 18.47 -2.88 -11.19
CA GLU A 71 18.33 -2.89 -12.64
C GLU A 71 17.27 -1.88 -13.11
N GLY A 72 16.10 -1.90 -12.52
CA GLY A 72 15.00 -0.98 -12.85
C GLY A 72 15.34 0.50 -12.56
N ALA A 73 16.17 0.77 -11.55
CA ALA A 73 16.61 2.12 -11.21
C ALA A 73 17.89 2.57 -11.93
N GLY A 74 18.56 1.70 -12.69
CA GLY A 74 19.86 1.96 -13.32
C GLY A 74 20.98 2.26 -12.31
N LEU A 75 20.98 1.56 -11.18
CA LEU A 75 21.92 1.75 -10.08
C LEU A 75 22.52 0.42 -9.62
N SER A 76 23.71 0.46 -9.01
CA SER A 76 24.23 -0.72 -8.30
C SER A 76 23.56 -0.88 -6.93
N ARG A 77 23.51 -2.13 -6.41
CA ARG A 77 23.01 -2.42 -5.05
C ARG A 77 23.67 -1.54 -3.99
N ARG A 78 24.98 -1.35 -4.07
CA ARG A 78 25.75 -0.51 -3.13
C ARG A 78 25.31 0.97 -3.18
N GLN A 79 24.98 1.48 -4.36
CA GLN A 79 24.46 2.83 -4.51
C GLN A 79 23.07 2.97 -3.87
N ILE A 80 22.18 2.00 -4.08
CA ILE A 80 20.84 1.99 -3.46
C ILE A 80 20.96 1.94 -1.93
N GLU A 81 21.76 1.05 -1.39
CA GLU A 81 21.97 0.92 0.05
C GLU A 81 22.51 2.22 0.67
N ARG A 82 23.47 2.88 -0.01
CA ARG A 82 24.00 4.18 0.42
C ARG A 82 22.93 5.27 0.39
N LEU A 83 22.19 5.38 -0.71
CA LEU A 83 21.14 6.38 -0.86
C LEU A 83 20.04 6.21 0.18
N PHE A 84 19.55 4.98 0.39
CA PHE A 84 18.52 4.73 1.40
C PHE A 84 19.01 5.03 2.82
N ARG A 85 20.25 4.71 3.14
CA ARG A 85 20.82 5.04 4.45
C ARG A 85 20.94 6.55 4.66
N GLN A 86 21.33 7.29 3.62
CA GLN A 86 21.47 8.74 3.67
C GLN A 86 20.12 9.46 3.76
N GLU A 87 19.14 9.08 2.93
CA GLU A 87 17.87 9.79 2.79
C GLU A 87 16.80 9.28 3.78
N MET A 88 16.82 7.99 4.13
CA MET A 88 15.78 7.31 4.90
C MET A 88 16.26 6.79 6.26
N GLY A 89 17.56 6.84 6.56
CA GLY A 89 18.14 6.33 7.81
C GLY A 89 18.06 4.81 7.99
N ARG A 90 17.66 4.06 6.95
CA ARG A 90 17.43 2.60 7.00
C ARG A 90 17.83 1.92 5.70
N SER A 91 17.95 0.57 5.72
CA SER A 91 18.26 -0.18 4.50
C SER A 91 17.04 -0.28 3.58
N PRO A 92 17.23 -0.45 2.25
CA PRO A 92 16.15 -0.67 1.29
C PRO A 92 15.27 -1.87 1.66
N ALA A 93 15.89 -2.99 2.07
CA ALA A 93 15.16 -4.20 2.47
C ALA A 93 14.27 -3.96 3.71
N ARG A 94 14.75 -3.20 4.70
CA ARG A 94 13.97 -2.83 5.88
C ARG A 94 12.81 -1.94 5.51
N TYR A 95 13.04 -0.93 4.69
CA TYR A 95 11.98 -0.06 4.19
C TYR A 95 10.90 -0.83 3.43
N TYR A 96 11.32 -1.74 2.51
CA TYR A 96 10.40 -2.55 1.73
C TYR A 96 9.55 -3.48 2.62
N LEU A 97 10.17 -4.08 3.63
CA LEU A 97 9.43 -4.86 4.61
C LEU A 97 8.38 -4.02 5.35
N GLU A 98 8.72 -2.82 5.77
CA GLU A 98 7.83 -1.92 6.51
C GLU A 98 6.62 -1.49 5.68
N ILE A 99 6.78 -1.10 4.40
CA ILE A 99 5.63 -0.73 3.56
C ILE A 99 4.71 -1.92 3.25
N ARG A 100 5.24 -3.14 3.17
CA ARG A 100 4.45 -4.38 3.04
C ARG A 100 3.65 -4.67 4.31
N LEU A 101 4.24 -4.49 5.46
CA LEU A 101 3.56 -4.63 6.76
C LEU A 101 2.51 -3.53 6.98
N ASP A 102 2.77 -2.31 6.54
CA ASP A 102 1.79 -1.21 6.56
C ASP A 102 0.57 -1.54 5.68
N ARG A 103 0.81 -2.07 4.48
CA ARG A 103 -0.27 -2.57 3.60
C ARG A 103 -1.06 -3.67 4.30
N ALA A 104 -0.38 -4.62 4.93
CA ALA A 104 -1.03 -5.71 5.66
C ALA A 104 -1.89 -5.17 6.82
N ARG A 105 -1.40 -4.20 7.57
CA ARG A 105 -2.16 -3.55 8.64
C ARG A 105 -3.45 -2.91 8.12
N HIS A 106 -3.38 -2.17 7.00
CA HIS A 106 -4.58 -1.62 6.36
C HIS A 106 -5.59 -2.70 5.97
N LEU A 107 -5.13 -3.83 5.39
CA LEU A 107 -6.01 -4.95 5.03
C LEU A 107 -6.61 -5.63 6.27
N LEU A 108 -5.84 -5.83 7.34
CA LEU A 108 -6.33 -6.39 8.61
C LEU A 108 -7.42 -5.51 9.23
N VAL A 109 -7.26 -4.20 9.16
CA VAL A 109 -8.19 -3.23 9.75
C VAL A 109 -9.40 -2.95 8.84
N GLN A 110 -9.25 -2.96 7.52
CA GLN A 110 -10.29 -2.50 6.59
C GLN A 110 -11.06 -3.63 5.89
N SER A 111 -10.55 -4.87 5.92
CA SER A 111 -11.19 -5.99 5.25
C SER A 111 -11.51 -7.15 6.20
N SER A 112 -12.36 -8.09 5.75
CA SER A 112 -12.62 -9.37 6.43
C SER A 112 -11.68 -10.49 5.96
N MET A 113 -10.70 -10.19 5.11
CA MET A 113 -9.77 -11.14 4.51
C MET A 113 -9.03 -11.95 5.60
N PRO A 114 -8.94 -13.28 5.53
CA PRO A 114 -8.20 -14.09 6.48
C PRO A 114 -6.74 -13.63 6.64
N VAL A 115 -6.16 -13.78 7.84
CA VAL A 115 -4.78 -13.33 8.13
C VAL A 115 -3.76 -13.95 7.17
N VAL A 116 -3.96 -15.22 6.78
CA VAL A 116 -3.09 -15.93 5.84
C VAL A 116 -3.17 -15.30 4.44
N GLU A 117 -4.36 -14.95 3.97
CA GLU A 117 -4.55 -14.28 2.68
C GLU A 117 -3.96 -12.87 2.69
N VAL A 118 -4.07 -12.13 3.81
CA VAL A 118 -3.40 -10.84 3.97
C VAL A 118 -1.89 -10.98 3.85
N ALA A 119 -1.30 -12.03 4.46
CA ALA A 119 0.13 -12.29 4.35
C ALA A 119 0.54 -12.51 2.88
N VAL A 120 -0.20 -13.34 2.15
CA VAL A 120 0.05 -13.62 0.71
C VAL A 120 -0.12 -12.35 -0.13
N ALA A 121 -1.21 -11.59 0.08
CA ALA A 121 -1.48 -10.34 -0.64
C ALA A 121 -0.41 -9.25 -0.40
N CYS A 122 0.40 -9.40 0.64
CA CYS A 122 1.53 -8.53 0.95
C CYS A 122 2.89 -9.20 0.67
N GLY A 123 2.90 -10.28 -0.14
CA GLY A 123 4.11 -10.93 -0.65
C GLY A 123 4.87 -11.75 0.39
N PHE A 124 4.23 -12.20 1.48
CA PHE A 124 4.85 -13.11 2.43
C PHE A 124 4.60 -14.55 2.04
N VAL A 125 5.66 -15.31 1.84
CA VAL A 125 5.60 -16.75 1.51
C VAL A 125 5.16 -17.59 2.72
N SER A 126 5.43 -17.12 3.96
CA SER A 126 5.12 -17.82 5.19
C SER A 126 4.34 -16.95 6.15
N ALA A 127 3.18 -17.45 6.60
CA ALA A 127 2.36 -16.79 7.62
C ALA A 127 3.09 -16.66 8.98
N SER A 128 3.99 -17.61 9.29
CA SER A 128 4.81 -17.54 10.50
C SER A 128 5.83 -16.41 10.42
N HIS A 129 6.51 -16.27 9.27
CA HIS A 129 7.44 -15.17 9.03
C HIS A 129 6.70 -13.82 9.05
N PHE A 130 5.55 -13.73 8.39
CA PHE A 130 4.68 -12.55 8.46
C PHE A 130 4.35 -12.16 9.90
N SER A 131 3.83 -13.10 10.68
CA SER A 131 3.42 -12.85 12.06
C SER A 131 4.59 -12.42 12.96
N LYS A 132 5.77 -12.97 12.73
CA LYS A 132 7.00 -12.57 13.43
C LYS A 132 7.37 -11.12 13.09
N CYS A 133 7.51 -10.78 11.80
CA CYS A 133 7.86 -9.43 11.35
C CYS A 133 6.82 -8.40 11.78
N TYR A 134 5.53 -8.76 11.73
CA TYR A 134 4.43 -7.90 12.17
C TYR A 134 4.54 -7.58 13.67
N ARG A 135 4.80 -8.60 14.51
CA ARG A 135 4.96 -8.41 15.95
C ARG A 135 6.21 -7.58 16.28
N GLU A 136 7.29 -7.77 15.56
CA GLU A 136 8.52 -6.97 15.74
C GLU A 136 8.29 -5.49 15.43
N LEU A 137 7.47 -5.16 14.43
CA LEU A 137 7.23 -3.77 14.03
C LEU A 137 6.14 -3.11 14.89
N TYR A 138 5.01 -3.81 15.14
CA TYR A 138 3.84 -3.21 15.78
C TYR A 138 3.62 -3.63 17.24
N GLN A 139 4.49 -4.47 17.81
CA GLN A 139 4.43 -4.99 19.18
C GLN A 139 3.10 -5.72 19.50
N ARG A 140 2.41 -6.21 18.45
CA ARG A 140 1.16 -6.99 18.53
C ARG A 140 1.05 -7.97 17.37
N SER A 141 0.27 -9.04 17.54
CA SER A 141 0.06 -10.01 16.46
C SER A 141 -0.99 -9.52 15.46
N PRO A 142 -0.96 -10.03 14.21
CA PRO A 142 -2.00 -9.75 13.20
C PRO A 142 -3.42 -10.13 13.67
N GLN A 143 -3.54 -11.21 14.46
CA GLN A 143 -4.81 -11.65 15.02
C GLN A 143 -5.35 -10.67 16.07
N GLN A 144 -4.48 -10.16 16.95
CA GLN A 144 -4.85 -9.12 17.94
C GLN A 144 -5.30 -7.83 17.25
N GLU A 145 -4.57 -7.34 16.23
CA GLU A 145 -4.98 -6.17 15.45
C GLU A 145 -6.40 -6.33 14.89
N ARG A 146 -6.73 -7.51 14.39
CA ARG A 146 -8.08 -7.82 13.85
C ARG A 146 -9.16 -7.93 14.94
N ALA A 147 -8.83 -8.48 16.09
CA ALA A 147 -9.77 -8.63 17.20
C ALA A 147 -10.19 -7.26 17.75
N ASP A 148 -9.24 -6.37 17.95
CA ASP A 148 -9.48 -5.00 18.44
C ASP A 148 -10.42 -4.22 17.49
N ARG A 149 -10.26 -4.39 16.16
CA ARG A 149 -11.20 -3.81 15.20
C ARG A 149 -12.62 -4.30 15.35
N LYS A 150 -12.81 -5.63 15.52
CA LYS A 150 -14.16 -6.21 15.69
C LYS A 150 -14.85 -5.64 16.92
N MET A 151 -14.13 -5.48 18.02
CA MET A 151 -14.64 -4.85 19.24
C MET A 151 -15.03 -3.39 19.02
N THR A 152 -14.16 -2.59 18.38
CA THR A 152 -14.44 -1.18 18.11
C THR A 152 -15.67 -1.00 17.21
N MET A 153 -15.83 -1.83 16.18
CA MET A 153 -17.01 -1.79 15.30
C MET A 153 -18.30 -2.27 15.98
N ALA A 154 -18.22 -3.26 16.88
CA ALA A 154 -19.36 -3.73 17.66
C ALA A 154 -19.86 -2.64 18.60
N THR A 155 -18.94 -1.97 19.30
CA THR A 155 -19.25 -0.87 20.22
C THR A 155 -19.85 0.32 19.49
N ALA A 156 -19.30 0.70 18.34
CA ALA A 156 -19.84 1.79 17.52
C ALA A 156 -21.25 1.49 16.98
N ARG A 157 -21.53 0.23 16.60
CA ARG A 157 -22.89 -0.20 16.21
C ARG A 157 -23.89 -0.14 17.37
N GLN A 158 -23.49 -0.56 18.56
CA GLN A 158 -24.37 -0.49 19.74
C GLN A 158 -24.70 0.95 20.12
N GLN A 159 -23.74 1.86 20.03
CA GLN A 159 -23.96 3.29 20.29
C GLN A 159 -24.88 3.95 19.24
N ALA A 160 -24.76 3.56 17.96
CA ALA A 160 -25.60 4.08 16.89
C ALA A 160 -27.05 3.58 16.92
N VAL A 161 -27.32 2.44 17.59
CA VAL A 161 -28.69 1.90 17.78
C VAL A 161 -29.34 2.46 19.03
N ALA A 162 -28.56 2.98 19.97
CA ALA A 162 -29.03 3.52 21.25
C ALA A 162 -29.29 5.04 21.22
N ALA A 163 -28.99 5.71 20.09
CA ALA A 163 -29.22 7.14 19.85
C ALA A 163 -30.38 7.38 18.90
#